data_a180379e6d633cb135f695ddda501cce
#
_entry.id   a180379e6d633cb135f695ddda501cce
#
_cell.length_a   1.000
_cell.length_b   1.000
_cell.length_c   1.000
_cell.angle_alpha   90.00
_cell.angle_beta   90.00
_cell.angle_gamma   90.00
#
_symmetry.space_group_name_H-M   'P 1'
#
loop_
_entity.id
_entity.type
_entity.pdbx_description
1 polymer ?
#
loop_
_entity_poly.entity_id
_entity_poly.type
_entity_poly.pdbx_seq_one_letter_code
_entity_poly.pdbx_strand_id
1 'polypeptide(L)'
;MKAVVLNRLGDFDSLVDAEVRDLKVSADEILVKTRAVAVDPIDIKIGNGSRGGRDGMILGSSVAGDVVAVGRNVRGFKVGDRLAANVRGGETYAEEVLVPERLAAHIPDNVTYAAAVSVVLGGQTGYSGIVRGLQVKAGQHVLVHGGSGSVGLMAIQAALDAGAEVSATASGWGLEMLREKFPQVTVFDYKTDDIAANGAVYDAVYDTVGSDRVLAASFKATKSNGHVLSIVARSYRDSRFVHFFNQASGETVQTLLDGLSSGRFISVIDSELPLSADNVRLDYARLQQGGVHGKLILTVG
;
A
#
# COMPACT_ATOMS: atom_id res chain seq x y z
N MET A 1 -21.09 5.42 16.73
CA MET A 1 -20.27 4.34 16.14
C MET A 1 -18.96 4.17 16.90
N LYS A 2 -18.38 2.97 16.94
CA LYS A 2 -17.08 2.72 17.56
C LYS A 2 -15.92 3.06 16.62
N ALA A 3 -14.80 3.56 17.19
CA ALA A 3 -13.59 3.87 16.46
C ALA A 3 -12.35 3.79 17.36
N VAL A 4 -11.17 3.68 16.76
CA VAL A 4 -9.89 3.83 17.46
C VAL A 4 -9.41 5.27 17.30
N VAL A 5 -9.33 5.99 18.43
CA VAL A 5 -9.01 7.42 18.49
C VAL A 5 -7.62 7.64 19.05
N LEU A 6 -6.81 8.47 18.38
CA LEU A 6 -5.52 8.96 18.87
C LEU A 6 -5.76 10.24 19.68
N ASN A 7 -5.77 10.15 21.03
CA ASN A 7 -6.05 11.31 21.89
C ASN A 7 -4.98 12.39 21.84
N ARG A 8 -3.70 12.01 21.69
CA ARG A 8 -2.57 12.95 21.61
C ARG A 8 -1.70 12.62 20.39
N LEU A 9 -1.50 13.60 19.54
CA LEU A 9 -0.62 13.48 18.37
C LEU A 9 0.82 13.16 18.81
N GLY A 10 1.42 12.15 18.17
CA GLY A 10 2.78 11.69 18.49
C GLY A 10 2.87 10.67 19.62
N ASP A 11 1.78 10.40 20.31
CA ASP A 11 1.72 9.46 21.43
C ASP A 11 0.77 8.29 21.12
N PHE A 12 1.32 7.22 20.57
CA PHE A 12 0.51 6.03 20.22
C PHE A 12 0.00 5.24 21.44
N ASP A 13 0.55 5.48 22.63
CA ASP A 13 0.00 4.92 23.88
C ASP A 13 -1.34 5.57 24.22
N SER A 14 -1.61 6.75 23.68
CA SER A 14 -2.89 7.45 23.82
C SER A 14 -4.01 6.97 22.88
N LEU A 15 -3.77 5.93 22.05
CA LEU A 15 -4.81 5.28 21.27
C LEU A 15 -5.82 4.59 22.19
N VAL A 16 -7.10 4.81 21.97
CA VAL A 16 -8.20 4.22 22.75
C VAL A 16 -9.34 3.78 21.84
N ASP A 17 -10.05 2.73 22.23
CA ASP A 17 -11.35 2.42 21.68
C ASP A 17 -12.38 3.39 22.26
N ALA A 18 -13.11 4.08 21.38
CA ALA A 18 -14.05 5.13 21.80
C ALA A 18 -15.34 5.09 20.98
N GLU A 19 -16.42 5.61 21.59
CA GLU A 19 -17.63 5.93 20.86
C GLU A 19 -17.53 7.36 20.31
N VAL A 20 -17.77 7.51 19.01
CA VAL A 20 -17.75 8.77 18.30
C VAL A 20 -19.11 9.04 17.64
N ARG A 21 -19.32 10.28 17.19
CA ARG A 21 -20.58 10.64 16.51
C ARG A 21 -20.75 9.86 15.21
N ASP A 22 -22.01 9.53 14.90
CA ASP A 22 -22.36 8.95 13.62
C ASP A 22 -22.09 9.93 12.48
N LEU A 23 -21.70 9.39 11.34
CA LEU A 23 -21.33 10.14 10.15
C LEU A 23 -22.59 10.60 9.39
N LYS A 24 -22.48 11.76 8.71
CA LYS A 24 -23.51 12.27 7.81
C LYS A 24 -23.00 12.27 6.39
N VAL A 25 -23.71 11.59 5.50
CA VAL A 25 -23.35 11.45 4.09
C VAL A 25 -23.54 12.78 3.37
N SER A 26 -22.47 13.29 2.74
CA SER A 26 -22.53 14.43 1.84
C SER A 26 -22.98 14.01 0.42
N ALA A 27 -23.20 14.98 -0.45
CA ALA A 27 -23.80 14.70 -1.76
C ALA A 27 -23.00 13.75 -2.66
N ASP A 28 -21.66 13.78 -2.55
CA ASP A 28 -20.72 13.03 -3.41
C ASP A 28 -20.00 11.89 -2.64
N GLU A 29 -20.52 11.51 -1.46
CA GLU A 29 -19.91 10.51 -0.58
C GLU A 29 -20.75 9.26 -0.45
N ILE A 30 -20.09 8.19 -0.08
CA ILE A 30 -20.66 6.87 0.19
C ILE A 30 -20.36 6.56 1.66
N LEU A 31 -21.37 6.17 2.44
CA LEU A 31 -21.16 5.62 3.77
C LEU A 31 -20.95 4.11 3.67
N VAL A 32 -19.83 3.67 4.20
CA VAL A 32 -19.37 2.28 4.15
C VAL A 32 -19.38 1.72 5.57
N LYS A 33 -20.09 0.62 5.79
CA LYS A 33 -19.91 -0.22 6.97
C LYS A 33 -18.61 -1.00 6.80
N THR A 34 -17.63 -0.70 7.63
CA THR A 34 -16.29 -1.28 7.56
C THR A 34 -16.33 -2.79 7.83
N ARG A 35 -15.60 -3.56 7.02
CA ARG A 35 -15.36 -4.99 7.22
C ARG A 35 -13.87 -5.27 7.45
N ALA A 36 -13.01 -4.53 6.76
CA ALA A 36 -11.57 -4.63 6.95
C ALA A 36 -10.89 -3.29 6.64
N VAL A 37 -9.84 -3.00 7.38
CA VAL A 37 -8.94 -1.88 7.15
C VAL A 37 -7.51 -2.40 7.11
N ALA A 38 -6.62 -1.69 6.43
CA ALA A 38 -5.22 -2.05 6.38
C ALA A 38 -4.39 -1.07 7.21
N VAL A 39 -3.32 -1.57 7.83
CA VAL A 39 -2.36 -0.74 8.54
C VAL A 39 -1.24 -0.33 7.59
N ASP A 40 -1.04 0.97 7.45
CA ASP A 40 -0.12 1.55 6.49
C ASP A 40 0.95 2.43 7.16
N PRO A 41 2.21 2.44 6.67
CA PRO A 41 3.25 3.33 7.20
C PRO A 41 2.87 4.83 7.18
N ILE A 42 1.93 5.23 6.33
CA ILE A 42 1.44 6.61 6.29
C ILE A 42 0.60 6.96 7.52
N ASP A 43 -0.13 5.99 8.08
CA ASP A 43 -0.94 6.20 9.27
C ASP A 43 -0.05 6.53 10.47
N ILE A 44 1.11 5.86 10.59
CA ILE A 44 2.14 6.20 11.59
C ILE A 44 2.70 7.61 11.36
N LYS A 45 2.95 8.00 10.09
CA LYS A 45 3.47 9.33 9.76
C LYS A 45 2.44 10.45 10.01
N ILE A 46 1.16 10.16 9.87
CA ILE A 46 0.09 11.08 10.25
C ILE A 46 -0.02 11.14 11.78
N GLY A 47 -0.08 9.98 12.44
CA GLY A 47 -0.22 9.89 13.89
C GLY A 47 0.95 10.48 14.69
N ASN A 48 2.17 10.49 14.13
CA ASN A 48 3.34 11.15 14.76
C ASN A 48 3.53 12.61 14.34
N GLY A 49 2.61 13.20 13.56
CA GLY A 49 2.63 14.60 13.14
C GLY A 49 3.54 14.93 11.94
N SER A 50 4.35 13.97 11.42
CA SER A 50 5.28 14.27 10.31
C SER A 50 4.58 14.44 8.94
N ARG A 51 3.30 14.10 8.86
CA ARG A 51 2.45 14.26 7.67
C ARG A 51 1.09 14.90 7.98
N GLY A 52 1.05 15.81 8.91
CA GLY A 52 -0.17 16.41 9.43
C GLY A 52 -0.66 15.70 10.69
N GLY A 53 -1.98 15.73 10.92
CA GLY A 53 -2.59 15.11 12.09
C GLY A 53 -2.98 16.13 13.17
N ARG A 54 -3.78 15.67 14.14
CA ARG A 54 -4.26 16.47 15.28
C ARG A 54 -4.62 15.55 16.45
N ASP A 55 -4.71 16.12 17.63
CA ASP A 55 -5.26 15.43 18.79
C ASP A 55 -6.72 15.03 18.55
N GLY A 56 -7.13 13.90 19.11
CA GLY A 56 -8.48 13.38 19.03
C GLY A 56 -8.92 12.90 17.64
N MET A 57 -7.97 12.56 16.76
CA MET A 57 -8.31 12.04 15.43
C MET A 57 -8.42 10.51 15.39
N ILE A 58 -9.20 10.02 14.46
CA ILE A 58 -9.18 8.62 14.02
C ILE A 58 -8.10 8.50 12.94
N LEU A 59 -7.27 7.45 13.00
CA LEU A 59 -6.27 7.17 11.96
C LEU A 59 -6.82 6.22 10.89
N GLY A 60 -5.96 5.83 9.96
CA GLY A 60 -6.27 4.88 8.90
C GLY A 60 -6.51 5.54 7.54
N SER A 61 -6.17 4.80 6.47
CA SER A 61 -6.18 5.32 5.10
C SER A 61 -6.85 4.37 4.10
N SER A 62 -6.99 3.10 4.44
CA SER A 62 -7.51 2.05 3.55
C SER A 62 -8.73 1.39 4.17
N VAL A 63 -9.79 1.19 3.40
CA VAL A 63 -11.04 0.55 3.86
C VAL A 63 -11.58 -0.41 2.80
N ALA A 64 -12.20 -1.50 3.27
CA ALA A 64 -13.07 -2.36 2.50
C ALA A 64 -14.33 -2.67 3.33
N GLY A 65 -15.52 -2.63 2.70
CA GLY A 65 -16.77 -2.85 3.41
C GLY A 65 -18.01 -2.79 2.52
N ASP A 66 -19.16 -2.70 3.16
CA ASP A 66 -20.48 -2.68 2.52
C ASP A 66 -21.02 -1.26 2.45
N VAL A 67 -21.56 -0.88 1.31
CA VAL A 67 -22.28 0.40 1.14
C VAL A 67 -23.58 0.38 1.93
N VAL A 68 -23.76 1.30 2.89
CA VAL A 68 -24.97 1.41 3.70
C VAL A 68 -25.79 2.67 3.39
N ALA A 69 -25.16 3.71 2.83
CA ALA A 69 -25.85 4.87 2.29
C ALA A 69 -25.03 5.53 1.18
N VAL A 70 -25.71 6.25 0.28
CA VAL A 70 -25.06 7.00 -0.82
C VAL A 70 -25.61 8.42 -0.88
N GLY A 71 -24.74 9.38 -1.20
CA GLY A 71 -25.10 10.77 -1.43
C GLY A 71 -25.88 10.94 -2.72
N ARG A 72 -26.65 12.04 -2.81
CA ARG A 72 -27.57 12.29 -3.94
C ARG A 72 -26.92 12.38 -5.31
N ASN A 73 -25.63 12.68 -5.38
CA ASN A 73 -24.86 12.80 -6.64
C ASN A 73 -24.13 11.49 -7.03
N VAL A 74 -24.02 10.52 -6.12
CA VAL A 74 -23.39 9.21 -6.38
C VAL A 74 -24.15 8.46 -7.45
N ARG A 75 -23.46 7.92 -8.44
CA ARG A 75 -24.04 7.21 -9.60
C ARG A 75 -23.50 5.79 -9.76
N GLY A 76 -22.25 5.54 -9.36
CA GLY A 76 -21.57 4.28 -9.57
C GLY A 76 -21.85 3.24 -8.47
N PHE A 77 -22.49 3.61 -7.35
CA PHE A 77 -22.71 2.72 -6.21
C PHE A 77 -24.13 2.81 -5.68
N LYS A 78 -24.60 1.71 -5.07
CA LYS A 78 -25.88 1.61 -4.36
C LYS A 78 -25.68 0.86 -3.03
N VAL A 79 -26.68 0.99 -2.14
CA VAL A 79 -26.73 0.23 -0.88
C VAL A 79 -26.65 -1.27 -1.16
N GLY A 80 -25.80 -1.96 -0.41
CA GLY A 80 -25.50 -3.39 -0.54
C GLY A 80 -24.31 -3.72 -1.46
N ASP A 81 -23.77 -2.76 -2.20
CA ASP A 81 -22.54 -2.98 -2.96
C ASP A 81 -21.33 -3.17 -2.02
N ARG A 82 -20.37 -3.96 -2.47
CA ARG A 82 -19.07 -4.16 -1.78
C ARG A 82 -18.04 -3.20 -2.34
N LEU A 83 -17.35 -2.48 -1.46
CA LEU A 83 -16.48 -1.37 -1.85
C LEU A 83 -15.11 -1.47 -1.18
N ALA A 84 -14.05 -1.09 -1.90
CA ALA A 84 -12.73 -0.79 -1.31
C ALA A 84 -12.25 0.58 -1.78
N ALA A 85 -11.53 1.30 -0.90
CA ALA A 85 -11.07 2.66 -1.18
C ALA A 85 -9.80 3.04 -0.43
N ASN A 86 -8.97 3.88 -1.06
CA ASN A 86 -7.90 4.64 -0.42
C ASN A 86 -8.43 6.04 -0.08
N VAL A 87 -8.76 6.26 1.19
CA VAL A 87 -9.37 7.52 1.67
C VAL A 87 -8.31 8.46 2.29
N ARG A 88 -7.07 8.07 2.26
CA ARG A 88 -5.89 8.84 2.63
C ARG A 88 -6.07 9.83 3.81
N GLY A 89 -5.79 9.36 5.01
CA GLY A 89 -6.03 10.11 6.24
C GLY A 89 -7.51 10.28 6.55
N GLY A 90 -8.36 9.40 5.99
CA GLY A 90 -9.79 9.45 6.02
C GLY A 90 -10.43 8.68 7.19
N GLU A 91 -9.73 8.56 8.32
CA GLU A 91 -10.33 8.08 9.57
C GLU A 91 -10.94 6.67 9.46
N THR A 92 -10.18 5.71 8.83
CA THR A 92 -10.76 4.40 8.50
C THR A 92 -10.76 3.39 9.65
N TYR A 93 -10.10 3.68 10.79
CA TYR A 93 -10.15 2.79 11.96
C TYR A 93 -11.44 2.97 12.76
N ALA A 94 -12.57 2.74 12.09
CA ALA A 94 -13.92 2.94 12.61
C ALA A 94 -14.91 1.94 12.02
N GLU A 95 -16.06 1.76 12.69
CA GLU A 95 -17.16 0.91 12.20
C GLU A 95 -17.80 1.40 10.89
N GLU A 96 -17.74 2.73 10.65
CA GLU A 96 -18.24 3.34 9.42
C GLU A 96 -17.27 4.40 8.92
N VAL A 97 -17.18 4.55 7.59
CA VAL A 97 -16.27 5.46 6.90
C VAL A 97 -17.00 6.18 5.77
N LEU A 98 -16.74 7.48 5.60
CA LEU A 98 -17.16 8.23 4.41
C LEU A 98 -16.12 8.11 3.31
N VAL A 99 -16.54 7.67 2.13
CA VAL A 99 -15.71 7.48 0.95
C VAL A 99 -16.20 8.37 -0.18
N PRO A 100 -15.38 9.31 -0.69
CA PRO A 100 -15.70 10.01 -1.93
C PRO A 100 -15.82 9.03 -3.10
N GLU A 101 -16.90 9.11 -3.90
CA GLU A 101 -17.18 8.18 -5.00
C GLU A 101 -15.97 7.96 -5.93
N ARG A 102 -15.25 9.03 -6.29
CA ARG A 102 -14.06 8.97 -7.16
C ARG A 102 -12.90 8.10 -6.64
N LEU A 103 -12.89 7.77 -5.35
CA LEU A 103 -11.88 6.93 -4.70
C LEU A 103 -12.33 5.48 -4.52
N ALA A 104 -13.61 5.22 -4.73
CA ALA A 104 -14.24 3.94 -4.54
C ALA A 104 -14.02 2.99 -5.72
N ALA A 105 -13.90 1.70 -5.42
CA ALA A 105 -13.86 0.62 -6.40
C ALA A 105 -14.73 -0.53 -5.93
N HIS A 106 -15.40 -1.22 -6.85
CA HIS A 106 -16.22 -2.40 -6.56
C HIS A 106 -15.35 -3.61 -6.22
N ILE A 107 -15.65 -4.30 -5.13
CA ILE A 107 -14.99 -5.56 -4.79
C ILE A 107 -15.70 -6.70 -5.53
N PRO A 108 -15.03 -7.44 -6.43
CA PRO A 108 -15.57 -8.62 -7.08
C PRO A 108 -16.00 -9.70 -6.07
N ASP A 109 -17.03 -10.49 -6.39
CA ASP A 109 -17.64 -11.47 -5.47
C ASP A 109 -16.66 -12.51 -4.94
N ASN A 110 -15.68 -12.92 -5.76
CA ASN A 110 -14.65 -13.90 -5.40
C ASN A 110 -13.43 -13.29 -4.66
N VAL A 111 -13.42 -11.98 -4.35
CA VAL A 111 -12.37 -11.31 -3.59
C VAL A 111 -12.86 -11.03 -2.17
N THR A 112 -12.12 -11.47 -1.15
CA THR A 112 -12.45 -11.18 0.27
C THR A 112 -12.17 -9.72 0.61
N TYR A 113 -12.79 -9.17 1.68
CA TYR A 113 -12.51 -7.81 2.14
C TYR A 113 -11.04 -7.63 2.55
N ALA A 114 -10.46 -8.62 3.22
CA ALA A 114 -9.06 -8.61 3.61
C ALA A 114 -8.12 -8.56 2.38
N ALA A 115 -8.36 -9.41 1.37
CA ALA A 115 -7.61 -9.39 0.12
C ALA A 115 -7.80 -8.04 -0.61
N ALA A 116 -9.03 -7.52 -0.68
CA ALA A 116 -9.31 -6.25 -1.32
C ALA A 116 -8.55 -5.09 -0.67
N VAL A 117 -8.66 -4.93 0.67
CA VAL A 117 -8.01 -3.82 1.37
C VAL A 117 -6.48 -3.93 1.37
N SER A 118 -5.93 -5.16 1.24
CA SER A 118 -4.48 -5.37 1.22
C SER A 118 -3.77 -4.69 0.05
N VAL A 119 -4.46 -4.48 -1.07
CA VAL A 119 -3.90 -3.86 -2.29
C VAL A 119 -4.28 -2.39 -2.45
N VAL A 120 -5.15 -1.86 -1.59
CA VAL A 120 -5.70 -0.50 -1.75
C VAL A 120 -4.63 0.57 -1.74
N LEU A 121 -3.78 0.68 -0.73
CA LEU A 121 -2.78 1.76 -0.66
C LEU A 121 -1.41 1.31 -1.16
N GLY A 122 -0.86 0.25 -0.58
CA GLY A 122 0.44 -0.28 -0.97
C GLY A 122 0.44 -0.81 -2.41
N GLY A 123 -0.59 -1.57 -2.78
CA GLY A 123 -0.76 -2.07 -4.14
C GLY A 123 -0.91 -0.95 -5.16
N GLN A 124 -1.77 0.03 -4.90
CA GLN A 124 -1.92 1.19 -5.77
C GLN A 124 -0.60 1.96 -5.96
N THR A 125 0.21 2.09 -4.90
CA THR A 125 1.50 2.76 -4.96
C THR A 125 2.49 1.98 -5.81
N GLY A 126 2.59 0.66 -5.61
CA GLY A 126 3.47 -0.22 -6.39
C GLY A 126 3.10 -0.24 -7.87
N TYR A 127 1.84 -0.48 -8.18
CA TYR A 127 1.31 -0.51 -9.55
C TYR A 127 1.54 0.83 -10.29
N SER A 128 1.11 1.94 -9.68
CA SER A 128 1.24 3.25 -10.30
C SER A 128 2.70 3.67 -10.50
N GLY A 129 3.60 3.30 -9.60
CA GLY A 129 5.02 3.59 -9.74
C GLY A 129 5.66 2.89 -10.94
N ILE A 130 5.25 1.65 -11.22
CA ILE A 130 5.69 0.91 -12.41
C ILE A 130 5.05 1.48 -13.69
N VAL A 131 3.71 1.64 -13.70
CA VAL A 131 2.96 1.96 -14.93
C VAL A 131 3.07 3.44 -15.29
N ARG A 132 2.96 4.34 -14.30
CA ARG A 132 2.94 5.80 -14.53
C ARG A 132 4.27 6.46 -14.22
N GLY A 133 4.95 6.02 -13.15
CA GLY A 133 6.22 6.60 -12.70
C GLY A 133 7.39 6.21 -13.58
N LEU A 134 7.66 4.94 -13.72
CA LEU A 134 8.76 4.38 -14.51
C LEU A 134 8.36 4.06 -15.96
N GLN A 135 7.07 3.93 -16.24
CA GLN A 135 6.53 3.59 -17.57
C GLN A 135 7.19 2.34 -18.18
N VAL A 136 7.35 1.31 -17.34
CA VAL A 136 8.04 0.06 -17.68
C VAL A 136 7.45 -0.58 -18.94
N LYS A 137 8.32 -1.13 -19.78
CA LYS A 137 8.00 -1.79 -21.06
C LYS A 137 8.51 -3.23 -21.07
N ALA A 138 7.92 -4.04 -21.93
CA ALA A 138 8.36 -5.42 -22.16
C ALA A 138 9.85 -5.48 -22.53
N GLY A 139 10.54 -6.48 -21.99
CA GLY A 139 11.96 -6.71 -22.20
C GLY A 139 12.90 -5.78 -21.42
N GLN A 140 12.40 -4.84 -20.63
CA GLN A 140 13.24 -4.06 -19.72
C GLN A 140 13.63 -4.86 -18.48
N HIS A 141 14.82 -4.61 -17.95
CA HIS A 141 15.28 -5.16 -16.68
C HIS A 141 14.92 -4.19 -15.54
N VAL A 142 14.08 -4.64 -14.62
CA VAL A 142 13.57 -3.85 -13.49
C VAL A 142 14.04 -4.43 -12.16
N LEU A 143 14.59 -3.59 -11.28
CA LEU A 143 14.93 -3.96 -9.91
C LEU A 143 13.92 -3.33 -8.95
N VAL A 144 13.39 -4.13 -8.01
CA VAL A 144 12.48 -3.68 -6.95
C VAL A 144 13.12 -3.88 -5.58
N HIS A 145 13.43 -2.80 -4.88
CA HIS A 145 13.89 -2.86 -3.49
C HIS A 145 12.71 -3.01 -2.51
N GLY A 146 12.91 -3.84 -1.46
CA GLY A 146 11.86 -4.16 -0.50
C GLY A 146 10.73 -4.99 -1.11
N GLY A 147 11.11 -5.97 -1.95
CA GLY A 147 10.18 -6.77 -2.75
C GLY A 147 9.13 -7.54 -1.97
N SER A 148 9.38 -7.91 -0.69
CA SER A 148 8.42 -8.64 0.14
C SER A 148 7.38 -7.76 0.86
N GLY A 149 7.52 -6.44 0.85
CA GLY A 149 6.52 -5.52 1.38
C GLY A 149 5.36 -5.29 0.41
N SER A 150 4.22 -4.80 0.87
CA SER A 150 2.99 -4.65 0.07
C SER A 150 3.17 -3.81 -1.21
N VAL A 151 4.00 -2.75 -1.16
CA VAL A 151 4.32 -1.93 -2.34
C VAL A 151 5.22 -2.69 -3.30
N GLY A 152 6.30 -3.31 -2.80
CA GLY A 152 7.24 -4.06 -3.61
C GLY A 152 6.60 -5.28 -4.28
N LEU A 153 5.76 -6.02 -3.56
CA LEU A 153 5.00 -7.15 -4.12
C LEU A 153 4.16 -6.76 -5.32
N MET A 154 3.45 -5.63 -5.24
CA MET A 154 2.65 -5.17 -6.38
C MET A 154 3.51 -4.57 -7.48
N ALA A 155 4.63 -3.90 -7.15
CA ALA A 155 5.57 -3.41 -8.16
C ALA A 155 6.18 -4.56 -8.98
N ILE A 156 6.56 -5.66 -8.31
CA ILE A 156 7.04 -6.89 -8.97
C ILE A 156 5.97 -7.42 -9.94
N GLN A 157 4.74 -7.59 -9.46
CA GLN A 157 3.63 -8.13 -10.27
C GLN A 157 3.28 -7.23 -11.45
N ALA A 158 3.23 -5.90 -11.25
CA ALA A 158 2.98 -4.95 -12.31
C ALA A 158 4.10 -4.92 -13.37
N ALA A 159 5.37 -5.08 -12.96
CA ALA A 159 6.48 -5.15 -13.89
C ALA A 159 6.47 -6.46 -14.71
N LEU A 160 6.15 -7.59 -14.06
CA LEU A 160 5.95 -8.87 -14.75
C LEU A 160 4.79 -8.81 -15.74
N ASP A 161 3.67 -8.22 -15.36
CA ASP A 161 2.49 -8.01 -16.21
C ASP A 161 2.80 -7.12 -17.43
N ALA A 162 3.72 -6.17 -17.27
CA ALA A 162 4.24 -5.35 -18.38
C ALA A 162 5.24 -6.10 -19.29
N GLY A 163 5.59 -7.35 -18.98
CA GLY A 163 6.55 -8.17 -19.74
C GLY A 163 8.01 -7.84 -19.46
N ALA A 164 8.34 -7.25 -18.31
CA ALA A 164 9.71 -6.95 -17.90
C ALA A 164 10.40 -8.18 -17.27
N GLU A 165 11.73 -8.21 -17.32
CA GLU A 165 12.56 -9.09 -16.51
C GLU A 165 12.74 -8.44 -15.13
N VAL A 166 12.37 -9.15 -14.06
CA VAL A 166 12.29 -8.56 -12.72
C VAL A 166 13.35 -9.17 -11.79
N SER A 167 14.08 -8.29 -11.13
CA SER A 167 14.89 -8.60 -9.96
C SER A 167 14.28 -7.92 -8.73
N ALA A 168 14.44 -8.53 -7.55
CA ALA A 168 13.96 -7.94 -6.31
C ALA A 168 14.98 -8.13 -5.18
N THR A 169 14.92 -7.28 -4.15
CA THR A 169 15.69 -7.47 -2.93
C THR A 169 14.76 -7.78 -1.76
N ALA A 170 15.11 -8.78 -0.97
CA ALA A 170 14.43 -9.17 0.27
C ALA A 170 15.46 -9.79 1.24
N SER A 171 15.04 -10.30 2.38
CA SER A 171 15.88 -11.14 3.25
C SER A 171 15.02 -12.07 4.10
N GLY A 172 15.63 -13.15 4.62
CA GLY A 172 14.97 -14.12 5.50
C GLY A 172 13.72 -14.71 4.85
N TRP A 173 12.62 -14.81 5.61
CA TRP A 173 11.36 -15.37 5.11
C TRP A 173 10.82 -14.64 3.86
N GLY A 174 11.00 -13.32 3.77
CA GLY A 174 10.57 -12.55 2.59
C GLY A 174 11.30 -12.94 1.31
N LEU A 175 12.59 -13.35 1.41
CA LEU A 175 13.37 -13.89 0.30
C LEU A 175 12.80 -15.24 -0.17
N GLU A 176 12.52 -16.13 0.77
CA GLU A 176 11.98 -17.47 0.50
C GLU A 176 10.58 -17.37 -0.13
N MET A 177 9.71 -16.54 0.46
CA MET A 177 8.37 -16.27 -0.05
C MET A 177 8.39 -15.74 -1.50
N LEU A 178 9.30 -14.82 -1.83
CA LEU A 178 9.40 -14.30 -3.19
C LEU A 178 9.88 -15.38 -4.18
N ARG A 179 10.84 -16.23 -3.79
CA ARG A 179 11.33 -17.33 -4.63
C ARG A 179 10.26 -18.38 -4.87
N GLU A 180 9.43 -18.67 -3.88
CA GLU A 180 8.32 -19.62 -4.00
C GLU A 180 7.20 -19.07 -4.89
N LYS A 181 6.72 -17.83 -4.62
CA LYS A 181 5.55 -17.26 -5.29
C LYS A 181 5.86 -16.68 -6.66
N PHE A 182 7.11 -16.27 -6.90
CA PHE A 182 7.55 -15.64 -8.14
C PHE A 182 8.86 -16.26 -8.63
N PRO A 183 8.85 -17.56 -9.04
CA PRO A 183 10.06 -18.29 -9.44
C PRO A 183 10.78 -17.69 -10.66
N GLN A 184 10.10 -16.84 -11.43
CA GLN A 184 10.67 -16.09 -12.56
C GLN A 184 11.42 -14.80 -12.13
N VAL A 185 11.37 -14.42 -10.87
CA VAL A 185 12.04 -13.22 -10.33
C VAL A 185 13.41 -13.60 -9.77
N THR A 186 14.46 -12.88 -10.16
CA THR A 186 15.78 -13.00 -9.53
C THR A 186 15.76 -12.30 -8.17
N VAL A 187 15.87 -13.05 -7.06
CA VAL A 187 15.79 -12.48 -5.71
C VAL A 187 17.15 -12.46 -5.05
N PHE A 188 17.62 -11.26 -4.70
CA PHE A 188 18.85 -10.98 -3.97
C PHE A 188 18.59 -10.84 -2.46
N ASP A 189 19.43 -11.45 -1.64
CA ASP A 189 19.48 -11.12 -0.21
C ASP A 189 20.27 -9.82 -0.02
N TYR A 190 19.58 -8.72 0.35
CA TYR A 190 20.21 -7.41 0.53
C TYR A 190 21.26 -7.38 1.65
N LYS A 191 21.36 -8.44 2.48
CA LYS A 191 22.35 -8.56 3.55
C LYS A 191 23.69 -9.08 3.04
N THR A 192 23.69 -9.90 1.99
CA THR A 192 24.88 -10.63 1.49
C THR A 192 25.20 -10.33 0.04
N ASP A 193 24.21 -10.00 -0.79
CA ASP A 193 24.37 -9.92 -2.23
C ASP A 193 24.66 -8.47 -2.69
N ASP A 194 25.51 -8.32 -3.71
CA ASP A 194 25.77 -7.05 -4.39
C ASP A 194 24.94 -6.98 -5.69
N ILE A 195 23.89 -6.18 -5.68
CA ILE A 195 23.03 -5.94 -6.87
C ILE A 195 23.76 -5.29 -8.04
N ALA A 196 24.93 -4.70 -7.79
CA ALA A 196 25.74 -4.02 -8.78
C ALA A 196 26.96 -4.85 -9.25
N ALA A 197 27.05 -6.13 -8.82
CA ALA A 197 28.17 -7.01 -9.18
C ALA A 197 28.34 -7.18 -10.70
N ASN A 198 27.22 -7.18 -11.45
CA ASN A 198 27.21 -7.30 -12.91
C ASN A 198 27.24 -5.92 -13.64
N GLY A 199 27.52 -4.82 -12.92
CA GLY A 199 27.54 -3.48 -13.49
C GLY A 199 26.14 -2.89 -13.68
N ALA A 200 26.04 -1.94 -14.60
CA ALA A 200 24.81 -1.19 -14.88
C ALA A 200 23.90 -1.97 -15.85
N VAL A 201 23.06 -2.84 -15.32
CA VAL A 201 22.19 -3.76 -16.11
C VAL A 201 20.71 -3.38 -16.08
N TYR A 202 20.24 -2.57 -15.09
CA TYR A 202 18.84 -2.24 -14.94
C TYR A 202 18.42 -1.02 -15.75
N ASP A 203 17.28 -1.13 -16.44
CA ASP A 203 16.61 -0.03 -17.13
C ASP A 203 15.85 0.86 -16.14
N ALA A 204 15.31 0.26 -15.10
CA ALA A 204 14.56 0.94 -14.06
C ALA A 204 14.78 0.30 -12.68
N VAL A 205 14.81 1.13 -11.64
CA VAL A 205 14.85 0.69 -10.24
C VAL A 205 13.68 1.33 -9.50
N TYR A 206 12.91 0.51 -8.79
CA TYR A 206 11.84 0.95 -7.90
C TYR A 206 12.28 0.79 -6.44
N ASP A 207 12.46 1.90 -5.75
CA ASP A 207 12.96 1.93 -4.38
C ASP A 207 11.84 2.22 -3.37
N THR A 208 11.62 1.27 -2.45
CA THR A 208 10.70 1.40 -1.31
C THR A 208 11.42 1.57 0.02
N VAL A 209 12.75 1.68 0.02
CA VAL A 209 13.61 1.71 1.24
C VAL A 209 14.13 3.11 1.54
N GLY A 210 14.65 3.81 0.53
CA GLY A 210 15.03 5.22 0.60
C GLY A 210 16.33 5.55 1.34
N SER A 211 17.14 4.57 1.73
CA SER A 211 18.42 4.84 2.38
C SER A 211 19.51 5.22 1.37
N ASP A 212 20.46 6.07 1.78
CA ASP A 212 21.57 6.51 0.93
C ASP A 212 22.38 5.33 0.38
N ARG A 213 22.57 4.27 1.18
CA ARG A 213 23.25 3.05 0.76
C ARG A 213 22.51 2.36 -0.38
N VAL A 214 21.19 2.20 -0.26
CA VAL A 214 20.36 1.57 -1.29
C VAL A 214 20.35 2.42 -2.55
N LEU A 215 20.16 3.73 -2.44
CA LEU A 215 20.18 4.62 -3.60
C LEU A 215 21.52 4.61 -4.32
N ALA A 216 22.65 4.68 -3.60
CA ALA A 216 23.98 4.62 -4.20
C ALA A 216 24.21 3.31 -4.97
N ALA A 217 23.82 2.16 -4.42
CA ALA A 217 23.87 0.88 -5.10
C ALA A 217 22.94 0.83 -6.33
N SER A 218 21.72 1.37 -6.19
CA SER A 218 20.76 1.47 -7.28
C SER A 218 21.32 2.23 -8.49
N PHE A 219 21.91 3.42 -8.27
CA PHE A 219 22.48 4.21 -9.36
C PHE A 219 23.69 3.55 -10.02
N LYS A 220 24.50 2.80 -9.25
CA LYS A 220 25.61 2.01 -9.79
C LYS A 220 25.13 0.87 -10.68
N ALA A 221 23.99 0.26 -10.33
CA ALA A 221 23.39 -0.86 -11.06
C ALA A 221 22.47 -0.44 -12.22
N THR A 222 22.11 0.86 -12.32
CA THR A 222 21.20 1.39 -13.33
C THR A 222 21.96 1.89 -14.57
N LYS A 223 21.50 1.54 -15.76
CA LYS A 223 22.03 2.02 -17.05
C LYS A 223 22.03 3.55 -17.10
N SER A 224 22.90 4.14 -17.95
CA SER A 224 23.03 5.59 -18.08
C SER A 224 21.75 6.31 -18.51
N ASN A 225 20.89 5.62 -19.25
CA ASN A 225 19.56 6.09 -19.71
C ASN A 225 18.40 5.55 -18.85
N GLY A 226 18.71 4.82 -17.78
CA GLY A 226 17.70 4.28 -16.87
C GLY A 226 17.28 5.26 -15.80
N HIS A 227 16.31 4.89 -14.98
CA HIS A 227 15.77 5.72 -13.90
C HIS A 227 15.69 4.97 -12.56
N VAL A 228 15.91 5.72 -11.47
CA VAL A 228 15.69 5.24 -10.09
C VAL A 228 14.55 6.03 -9.49
N LEU A 229 13.41 5.36 -9.28
CA LEU A 229 12.23 5.94 -8.66
C LEU A 229 12.17 5.55 -7.19
N SER A 230 12.03 6.53 -6.30
CA SER A 230 11.82 6.28 -4.87
C SER A 230 10.51 6.88 -4.38
N ILE A 231 9.81 6.12 -3.54
CA ILE A 231 8.61 6.58 -2.81
C ILE A 231 8.94 7.09 -1.39
N VAL A 232 10.19 6.94 -0.98
CA VAL A 232 10.66 7.29 0.37
C VAL A 232 11.58 8.50 0.34
N ALA A 233 12.67 8.43 -0.43
CA ALA A 233 13.59 9.55 -0.62
C ALA A 233 12.94 10.65 -1.44
N ARG A 234 13.12 11.92 -1.01
CA ARG A 234 12.53 13.08 -1.70
C ARG A 234 13.43 13.69 -2.76
N SER A 235 14.70 13.48 -2.63
CA SER A 235 15.73 13.99 -3.57
C SER A 235 16.97 13.10 -3.50
N TYR A 236 17.73 13.12 -4.58
CA TYR A 236 19.06 12.53 -4.65
C TYR A 236 19.91 13.31 -5.67
N ARG A 237 21.24 13.26 -5.57
CA ARG A 237 22.16 14.06 -6.39
C ARG A 237 22.34 13.59 -7.85
N ASP A 238 21.72 12.49 -8.24
CA ASP A 238 21.79 11.93 -9.61
C ASP A 238 20.58 12.37 -10.43
N SER A 239 20.80 12.78 -11.67
CA SER A 239 19.74 13.29 -12.57
C SER A 239 18.73 12.21 -13.01
N ARG A 240 19.07 10.94 -12.87
CA ARG A 240 18.15 9.80 -13.13
C ARG A 240 17.17 9.54 -11.99
N PHE A 241 17.25 10.30 -10.88
CA PHE A 241 16.38 10.16 -9.73
C PHE A 241 14.98 10.72 -10.02
N VAL A 242 13.97 9.93 -9.64
CA VAL A 242 12.56 10.32 -9.70
C VAL A 242 11.94 10.13 -8.31
N HIS A 243 11.46 11.22 -7.71
CA HIS A 243 10.58 11.11 -6.54
C HIS A 243 9.16 10.85 -7.00
N PHE A 244 8.57 9.76 -6.53
CA PHE A 244 7.20 9.39 -6.88
C PHE A 244 6.26 9.52 -5.69
N PHE A 245 5.17 10.19 -5.93
CA PHE A 245 4.09 10.35 -4.98
C PHE A 245 2.78 9.87 -5.62
N ASN A 246 2.24 8.76 -5.10
CA ASN A 246 1.01 8.20 -5.63
C ASN A 246 -0.21 9.07 -5.29
N GLN A 247 -1.10 9.28 -6.24
CA GLN A 247 -2.41 9.87 -6.04
C GLN A 247 -3.47 8.76 -5.91
N ALA A 248 -4.35 8.89 -4.91
CA ALA A 248 -5.46 7.95 -4.72
C ALA A 248 -6.43 8.00 -5.91
N SER A 249 -6.83 6.84 -6.42
CA SER A 249 -7.71 6.69 -7.59
C SER A 249 -8.54 5.41 -7.46
N GLY A 250 -9.85 5.52 -7.52
CA GLY A 250 -10.76 4.37 -7.56
C GLY A 250 -10.52 3.49 -8.80
N GLU A 251 -10.25 4.09 -9.96
CA GLU A 251 -9.92 3.36 -11.19
C GLU A 251 -8.69 2.45 -11.03
N THR A 252 -7.62 2.96 -10.39
CA THR A 252 -6.44 2.14 -10.15
C THR A 252 -6.74 1.02 -9.14
N VAL A 253 -7.52 1.31 -8.08
CA VAL A 253 -7.95 0.26 -7.13
C VAL A 253 -8.80 -0.78 -7.86
N GLN A 254 -9.73 -0.38 -8.76
CA GLN A 254 -10.52 -1.32 -9.57
C GLN A 254 -9.63 -2.24 -10.41
N THR A 255 -8.62 -1.68 -11.09
CA THR A 255 -7.64 -2.48 -11.86
C THR A 255 -6.96 -3.56 -11.00
N LEU A 256 -6.62 -3.22 -9.75
CA LEU A 256 -6.01 -4.16 -8.82
C LEU A 256 -6.99 -5.24 -8.34
N LEU A 257 -8.22 -4.86 -8.04
CA LEU A 257 -9.27 -5.79 -7.61
C LEU A 257 -9.66 -6.76 -8.74
N ASP A 258 -9.77 -6.29 -9.98
CA ASP A 258 -9.99 -7.13 -11.15
C ASP A 258 -8.80 -8.07 -11.39
N GLY A 259 -7.59 -7.59 -11.12
CA GLY A 259 -6.37 -8.40 -11.14
C GLY A 259 -6.38 -9.51 -10.09
N LEU A 260 -6.83 -9.23 -8.86
CA LEU A 260 -7.04 -10.25 -7.82
C LEU A 260 -8.12 -11.26 -8.24
N SER A 261 -9.25 -10.76 -8.74
CA SER A 261 -10.39 -11.59 -9.16
C SER A 261 -10.03 -12.57 -10.27
N SER A 262 -9.21 -12.15 -11.23
CA SER A 262 -8.75 -12.97 -12.35
C SER A 262 -7.53 -13.84 -12.05
N GLY A 263 -6.90 -13.68 -10.89
CA GLY A 263 -5.65 -14.34 -10.52
C GLY A 263 -4.40 -13.75 -11.19
N ARG A 264 -4.52 -12.63 -11.92
CA ARG A 264 -3.40 -11.89 -12.50
C ARG A 264 -2.49 -11.31 -11.40
N PHE A 265 -3.09 -10.89 -10.29
CA PHE A 265 -2.38 -10.42 -9.10
C PHE A 265 -2.75 -11.28 -7.90
N ILE A 266 -1.82 -11.39 -6.95
CA ILE A 266 -2.04 -12.02 -5.65
C ILE A 266 -1.84 -11.00 -4.54
N SER A 267 -2.60 -11.16 -3.46
CA SER A 267 -2.35 -10.48 -2.19
C SER A 267 -1.54 -11.37 -1.25
N VAL A 268 -0.68 -10.75 -0.43
CA VAL A 268 -0.02 -11.42 0.69
C VAL A 268 -0.43 -10.69 1.96
N ILE A 269 -1.06 -11.42 2.87
CA ILE A 269 -1.49 -10.91 4.17
C ILE A 269 -0.59 -11.54 5.22
N ASP A 270 0.05 -10.70 6.03
CA ASP A 270 0.93 -11.11 7.12
C ASP A 270 0.12 -11.51 8.36
N SER A 271 -0.90 -10.72 8.70
CA SER A 271 -1.81 -11.02 9.81
C SER A 271 -3.17 -10.37 9.64
N GLU A 272 -4.18 -11.00 10.25
CA GLU A 272 -5.53 -10.47 10.41
C GLU A 272 -5.89 -10.47 11.90
N LEU A 273 -6.20 -9.30 12.47
CA LEU A 273 -6.56 -9.09 13.86
C LEU A 273 -7.86 -8.28 13.95
N PRO A 274 -8.65 -8.38 15.01
CA PRO A 274 -9.78 -7.49 15.25
C PRO A 274 -9.32 -6.03 15.38
N LEU A 275 -10.10 -5.07 14.87
CA LEU A 275 -9.83 -3.65 15.06
C LEU A 275 -9.99 -3.29 16.55
N SER A 276 -8.91 -2.84 17.16
CA SER A 276 -8.84 -2.31 18.53
C SER A 276 -7.62 -1.42 18.69
N ALA A 277 -7.62 -0.56 19.68
CA ALA A 277 -6.47 0.29 19.99
C ALA A 277 -5.20 -0.53 20.27
N ASP A 278 -5.33 -1.67 20.98
CA ASP A 278 -4.20 -2.56 21.28
C ASP A 278 -3.60 -3.18 20.01
N ASN A 279 -4.45 -3.66 19.11
CA ASN A 279 -4.00 -4.27 17.86
C ASN A 279 -3.40 -3.24 16.89
N VAL A 280 -3.92 -2.00 16.87
CA VAL A 280 -3.29 -0.90 16.12
C VAL A 280 -1.90 -0.60 16.66
N ARG A 281 -1.71 -0.52 17.99
CA ARG A 281 -0.39 -0.33 18.60
C ARG A 281 0.57 -1.47 18.27
N LEU A 282 0.09 -2.71 18.38
CA LEU A 282 0.87 -3.90 18.03
C LEU A 282 1.37 -3.85 16.59
N ASP A 283 0.49 -3.55 15.65
CA ASP A 283 0.82 -3.52 14.23
C ASP A 283 1.73 -2.32 13.88
N TYR A 284 1.58 -1.18 14.54
CA TYR A 284 2.51 -0.05 14.40
C TYR A 284 3.91 -0.42 14.91
N ALA A 285 4.02 -1.08 16.04
CA ALA A 285 5.31 -1.57 16.55
C ALA A 285 5.96 -2.56 15.58
N ARG A 286 5.20 -3.50 15.01
CA ARG A 286 5.68 -4.45 13.99
C ARG A 286 6.19 -3.74 12.73
N LEU A 287 5.46 -2.75 12.22
CA LEU A 287 5.90 -1.96 11.06
C LEU A 287 7.20 -1.18 11.35
N GLN A 288 7.35 -0.63 12.54
CA GLN A 288 8.55 0.11 12.95
C GLN A 288 9.76 -0.80 13.16
N GLN A 289 9.57 -2.00 13.69
CA GLN A 289 10.63 -3.01 13.86
C GLN A 289 11.05 -3.62 12.52
N GLY A 290 10.17 -3.59 11.52
CA GLY A 290 10.38 -4.27 10.25
C GLY A 290 10.06 -5.77 10.31
N GLY A 291 10.27 -6.46 9.19
CA GLY A 291 9.98 -7.91 9.08
C GLY A 291 8.51 -8.22 8.80
N VAL A 292 7.70 -7.23 8.45
CA VAL A 292 6.34 -7.43 7.96
C VAL A 292 6.39 -7.78 6.47
N HIS A 293 5.71 -8.83 6.08
CA HIS A 293 5.68 -9.35 4.72
C HIS A 293 4.26 -9.31 4.16
N GLY A 294 4.03 -8.47 3.16
CA GLY A 294 2.68 -8.22 2.67
C GLY A 294 1.96 -7.14 3.48
N LYS A 295 0.80 -7.47 4.04
CA LYS A 295 -0.09 -6.49 4.67
C LYS A 295 -0.61 -6.94 6.03
N LEU A 296 -0.68 -6.00 6.97
CA LEU A 296 -1.36 -6.13 8.25
C LEU A 296 -2.81 -5.65 8.08
N ILE A 297 -3.77 -6.48 8.47
CA ILE A 297 -5.21 -6.23 8.30
C ILE A 297 -5.89 -6.22 9.67
N LEU A 298 -6.78 -5.25 9.86
CA LEU A 298 -7.66 -5.20 11.02
C LEU A 298 -9.11 -5.39 10.54
N THR A 299 -9.82 -6.37 11.12
CA THR A 299 -11.19 -6.73 10.76
C THR A 299 -12.19 -6.06 11.68
N VAL A 300 -13.33 -5.68 11.14
CA VAL A 300 -14.47 -5.08 11.88
C VAL A 300 -15.65 -6.03 11.78
N GLY A 301 -16.15 -6.46 12.93
CA GLY A 301 -17.21 -7.45 13.07
C GLY A 301 -18.61 -6.93 12.75
#